data_9dcafc47ace931eea94f5dba16015795
#
_entry.id   9dcafc47ace931eea94f5dba16015795
#
_cell.length_a   1.000
_cell.length_b   1.000
_cell.length_c   1.000
_cell.angle_alpha   90.00
_cell.angle_beta   90.00
_cell.angle_gamma   90.00
#
_symmetry.space_group_name_H-M   'P 1'
#
loop_
_entity.id
_entity.type
_entity.pdbx_description
1 polymer ?
#
loop_
_entity_poly.entity_id
_entity_poly.type
_entity_poly.pdbx_seq_one_letter_code
_entity_poly.pdbx_strand_id
1 'polypeptide(L)'
;MISIITPAFNEAANLRSLHTRIVDAMTKLGVTWEWIVIDDHSRDETFAVLQQLSAGDPRVRGVRLARNSGSHVAIACGMHLAAGDAVIMMAGDLQDPPETIGAMLDRWSRGAQVVWAVRRSRPGDRSHASLAAIYYWIVRRVVGLRDMPATGADFFLADRRVVDAFRAFPERTTSVFNQLTWIGFRQEYVEYDKQPRAAGASGWTLARKIRLVIDSVTAFSNAPLRWCAYIGAGMLVVALALAVAGVALLPELGGGILLVLAVLFGVSGVQMLALATVGEYVWSALAEARRRPQYVIEVSTAETGDLAGTVNTVK
;
A
#
# COMPACT_ATOMS: atom_id res chain seq x y z
N MET A 1 10.64 4.33 -23.38
CA MET A 1 9.25 4.81 -23.16
C MET A 1 8.96 4.80 -21.66
N ILE A 2 8.17 5.74 -21.16
CA ILE A 2 7.77 5.81 -19.74
C ILE A 2 6.27 5.55 -19.63
N SER A 3 5.85 4.63 -18.74
CA SER A 3 4.45 4.44 -18.40
C SER A 3 4.12 5.24 -17.14
N ILE A 4 3.15 6.13 -17.24
CA ILE A 4 2.59 6.82 -16.07
C ILE A 4 1.31 6.10 -15.70
N ILE A 5 1.18 5.67 -14.44
CA ILE A 5 -0.02 5.01 -13.93
C ILE A 5 -0.68 5.87 -12.86
N THR A 6 -2.00 5.97 -12.92
CA THR A 6 -2.78 6.79 -11.99
C THR A 6 -3.98 5.99 -11.49
N PRO A 7 -4.05 5.64 -10.21
CA PRO A 7 -5.28 5.14 -9.60
C PRO A 7 -6.28 6.30 -9.43
N ALA A 8 -7.51 6.13 -9.88
CA ALA A 8 -8.56 7.14 -9.82
C ALA A 8 -9.83 6.59 -9.16
N PHE A 9 -10.43 7.35 -8.26
CA PHE A 9 -11.76 7.07 -7.70
C PHE A 9 -12.49 8.37 -7.41
N ASN A 10 -13.51 8.69 -8.23
CA ASN A 10 -14.24 9.95 -8.23
C ASN A 10 -13.32 11.17 -8.45
N GLU A 11 -12.55 11.14 -9.53
CA GLU A 11 -11.56 12.16 -9.90
C GLU A 11 -11.90 12.90 -11.21
N ALA A 12 -13.15 12.85 -11.67
CA ALA A 12 -13.60 13.47 -12.93
C ALA A 12 -13.16 14.93 -13.08
N ALA A 13 -13.20 15.71 -11.99
CA ALA A 13 -12.83 17.12 -11.99
C ALA A 13 -11.33 17.38 -12.21
N ASN A 14 -10.48 16.41 -11.86
CA ASN A 14 -9.03 16.58 -11.83
C ASN A 14 -8.33 16.05 -13.09
N LEU A 15 -8.88 15.04 -13.75
CA LEU A 15 -8.20 14.29 -14.83
C LEU A 15 -7.78 15.14 -16.02
N ARG A 16 -8.60 16.11 -16.45
CA ARG A 16 -8.25 16.97 -17.59
C ARG A 16 -7.06 17.88 -17.29
N SER A 17 -7.05 18.45 -16.08
CA SER A 17 -5.94 19.29 -15.62
C SER A 17 -4.67 18.47 -15.44
N LEU A 18 -4.79 17.25 -14.90
CA LEU A 18 -3.66 16.33 -14.75
C LEU A 18 -3.09 15.94 -16.11
N HIS A 19 -3.94 15.60 -17.09
CA HIS A 19 -3.52 15.30 -18.45
C HIS A 19 -2.69 16.45 -19.05
N THR A 20 -3.20 17.69 -19.01
CA THR A 20 -2.49 18.86 -19.54
C THR A 20 -1.12 19.00 -18.88
N ARG A 21 -1.02 18.88 -17.56
CA ARG A 21 0.26 18.99 -16.82
C ARG A 21 1.23 17.84 -17.16
N ILE A 22 0.72 16.62 -17.36
CA ILE A 22 1.56 15.48 -17.80
C ILE A 22 2.10 15.75 -19.21
N VAL A 23 1.25 16.18 -20.15
CA VAL A 23 1.66 16.53 -21.52
C VAL A 23 2.76 17.59 -21.48
N ASP A 24 2.58 18.65 -20.72
CA ASP A 24 3.56 19.74 -20.60
C ASP A 24 4.88 19.26 -20.01
N ALA A 25 4.84 18.47 -18.94
CA ALA A 25 6.04 17.94 -18.30
C ALA A 25 6.80 16.98 -19.23
N MET A 26 6.10 16.03 -19.84
CA MET A 26 6.72 15.02 -20.70
C MET A 26 7.22 15.60 -22.03
N THR A 27 6.56 16.62 -22.57
CA THR A 27 7.03 17.35 -23.76
C THR A 27 8.35 18.09 -23.49
N LYS A 28 8.48 18.74 -22.33
CA LYS A 28 9.72 19.40 -21.91
C LYS A 28 10.88 18.40 -21.73
N LEU A 29 10.57 17.19 -21.31
CA LEU A 29 11.57 16.12 -21.11
C LEU A 29 11.95 15.40 -22.39
N GLY A 30 11.18 15.52 -23.47
CA GLY A 30 11.46 14.92 -24.79
C GLY A 30 11.44 13.39 -24.76
N VAL A 31 10.69 12.76 -23.84
CA VAL A 31 10.60 11.31 -23.72
C VAL A 31 9.26 10.77 -24.23
N THR A 32 9.27 9.58 -24.83
CA THR A 32 8.05 8.88 -25.21
C THR A 32 7.35 8.33 -23.96
N TRP A 33 6.02 8.43 -23.92
CA TRP A 33 5.25 8.05 -22.74
C TRP A 33 3.85 7.54 -23.09
N GLU A 34 3.27 6.80 -22.16
CA GLU A 34 1.85 6.45 -22.09
C GLU A 34 1.28 6.82 -20.72
N TRP A 35 -0.02 7.07 -20.65
CA TRP A 35 -0.72 7.33 -19.38
C TRP A 35 -1.87 6.34 -19.21
N ILE A 36 -1.76 5.46 -18.21
CA ILE A 36 -2.73 4.44 -17.89
C ILE A 36 -3.46 4.86 -16.62
N VAL A 37 -4.75 5.17 -16.74
CA VAL A 37 -5.57 5.55 -15.61
C VAL A 37 -6.49 4.40 -15.24
N ILE A 38 -6.39 3.94 -13.99
CA ILE A 38 -7.20 2.85 -13.46
C ILE A 38 -8.35 3.44 -12.65
N ASP A 39 -9.53 3.43 -13.22
CA ASP A 39 -10.78 3.80 -12.54
C ASP A 39 -11.22 2.66 -11.61
N ASP A 40 -11.08 2.88 -10.31
CA ASP A 40 -11.47 1.92 -9.27
C ASP A 40 -12.99 1.91 -9.03
N HIS A 41 -13.76 1.78 -10.11
CA HIS A 41 -15.22 1.73 -10.12
C HIS A 41 -15.85 3.03 -9.56
N SER A 42 -15.48 4.16 -10.13
CA SER A 42 -16.03 5.48 -9.77
C SER A 42 -17.53 5.57 -9.96
N ARG A 43 -18.17 6.43 -9.18
CA ARG A 43 -19.61 6.70 -9.21
C ARG A 43 -19.96 8.00 -9.91
N ASP A 44 -18.94 8.81 -10.21
CA ASP A 44 -19.03 10.06 -10.96
C ASP A 44 -18.65 9.85 -12.44
N GLU A 45 -18.46 10.93 -13.17
CA GLU A 45 -18.12 10.94 -14.59
C GLU A 45 -16.64 10.61 -14.89
N THR A 46 -15.88 10.04 -13.92
CA THR A 46 -14.45 9.75 -14.09
C THR A 46 -14.17 8.94 -15.35
N PHE A 47 -14.91 7.83 -15.57
CA PHE A 47 -14.67 6.98 -16.73
C PHE A 47 -15.12 7.64 -18.06
N ALA A 48 -16.20 8.42 -18.06
CA ALA A 48 -16.63 9.19 -19.23
C ALA A 48 -15.57 10.23 -19.65
N VAL A 49 -14.94 10.91 -18.67
CA VAL A 49 -13.80 11.80 -18.92
C VAL A 49 -12.62 11.04 -19.52
N LEU A 50 -12.31 9.84 -19.03
CA LEU A 50 -11.24 9.00 -19.57
C LEU A 50 -11.50 8.57 -21.02
N GLN A 51 -12.73 8.21 -21.37
CA GLN A 51 -13.12 7.91 -22.76
C GLN A 51 -12.85 9.09 -23.68
N GLN A 52 -13.21 10.31 -23.26
CA GLN A 52 -12.97 11.53 -24.05
C GLN A 52 -11.47 11.84 -24.20
N LEU A 53 -10.68 11.71 -23.13
CA LEU A 53 -9.24 11.92 -23.17
C LEU A 53 -8.56 10.90 -24.08
N SER A 54 -8.93 9.62 -23.99
CA SER A 54 -8.41 8.54 -24.84
C SER A 54 -8.75 8.73 -26.32
N ALA A 55 -9.94 9.25 -26.62
CA ALA A 55 -10.33 9.57 -28.00
C ALA A 55 -9.52 10.73 -28.59
N GLY A 56 -9.07 11.66 -27.76
CA GLY A 56 -8.27 12.83 -28.16
C GLY A 56 -6.76 12.61 -28.15
N ASP A 57 -6.27 11.66 -27.38
CA ASP A 57 -4.84 11.39 -27.22
C ASP A 57 -4.58 9.87 -27.14
N PRO A 58 -3.99 9.26 -28.17
CA PRO A 58 -3.76 7.81 -28.23
C PRO A 58 -2.77 7.30 -27.16
N ARG A 59 -2.04 8.18 -26.47
CA ARG A 59 -1.16 7.84 -25.35
C ARG A 59 -1.94 7.61 -24.06
N VAL A 60 -3.20 7.99 -23.99
CA VAL A 60 -4.06 7.84 -22.81
C VAL A 60 -4.86 6.56 -22.91
N ARG A 61 -4.81 5.75 -21.87
CA ARG A 61 -5.57 4.51 -21.74
C ARG A 61 -6.34 4.52 -20.41
N GLY A 62 -7.67 4.50 -20.47
CA GLY A 62 -8.54 4.33 -19.33
C GLY A 62 -8.92 2.87 -19.12
N VAL A 63 -8.84 2.38 -17.90
CA VAL A 63 -9.22 1.01 -17.52
C VAL A 63 -10.12 1.09 -16.30
N ARG A 64 -11.33 0.53 -16.39
CA ARG A 64 -12.29 0.50 -15.28
C ARG A 64 -12.32 -0.88 -14.64
N LEU A 65 -12.21 -0.94 -13.32
CA LEU A 65 -12.37 -2.15 -12.54
C LEU A 65 -13.87 -2.47 -12.31
N ALA A 66 -14.22 -3.76 -12.25
CA ALA A 66 -15.60 -4.21 -12.04
C ALA A 66 -16.16 -3.87 -10.65
N ARG A 67 -15.31 -3.49 -9.70
CA ARG A 67 -15.69 -3.07 -8.34
C ARG A 67 -14.62 -2.17 -7.74
N ASN A 68 -14.98 -1.37 -6.74
CA ASN A 68 -13.99 -0.66 -5.92
C ASN A 68 -13.15 -1.67 -5.12
N SER A 69 -11.88 -1.77 -5.47
CA SER A 69 -10.92 -2.72 -4.91
C SER A 69 -9.83 -2.03 -4.06
N GLY A 70 -9.79 -0.70 -4.09
CA GLY A 70 -8.83 0.13 -3.37
C GLY A 70 -7.61 0.52 -4.20
N SER A 71 -6.96 1.61 -3.79
CA SER A 71 -5.86 2.24 -4.55
C SER A 71 -4.69 1.30 -4.83
N HIS A 72 -4.30 0.45 -3.87
CA HIS A 72 -3.19 -0.50 -4.07
C HIS A 72 -3.49 -1.53 -5.16
N VAL A 73 -4.73 -1.99 -5.25
CA VAL A 73 -5.16 -2.92 -6.31
C VAL A 73 -5.20 -2.22 -7.66
N ALA A 74 -5.67 -0.97 -7.71
CA ALA A 74 -5.63 -0.16 -8.92
C ALA A 74 -4.18 0.10 -9.39
N ILE A 75 -3.26 0.42 -8.46
CA ILE A 75 -1.83 0.56 -8.77
C ILE A 75 -1.26 -0.76 -9.31
N ALA A 76 -1.54 -1.89 -8.66
CA ALA A 76 -1.10 -3.21 -9.14
C ALA A 76 -1.61 -3.51 -10.55
N CYS A 77 -2.88 -3.19 -10.84
CA CYS A 77 -3.44 -3.31 -12.19
C CYS A 77 -2.64 -2.45 -13.19
N GLY A 78 -2.37 -1.18 -12.87
CA GLY A 78 -1.55 -0.31 -13.69
C GLY A 78 -0.13 -0.84 -13.93
N MET A 79 0.52 -1.36 -12.88
CA MET A 79 1.85 -2.01 -12.97
C MET A 79 1.83 -3.23 -13.90
N HIS A 80 0.75 -4.02 -13.91
CA HIS A 80 0.60 -5.17 -14.83
C HIS A 80 0.38 -4.74 -16.28
N LEU A 81 -0.28 -3.62 -16.52
CA LEU A 81 -0.61 -3.14 -17.87
C LEU A 81 0.51 -2.28 -18.50
N ALA A 82 1.39 -1.71 -17.70
CA ALA A 82 2.42 -0.79 -18.14
C ALA A 82 3.45 -1.45 -19.07
N ALA A 83 3.76 -0.84 -20.23
CA ALA A 83 4.68 -1.36 -21.24
C ALA A 83 6.05 -0.65 -21.27
N GLY A 84 6.20 0.52 -20.62
CA GLY A 84 7.40 1.34 -20.63
C GLY A 84 8.61 0.73 -19.93
N ASP A 85 9.80 1.28 -20.21
CA ASP A 85 11.08 0.89 -19.58
C ASP A 85 11.13 1.25 -18.09
N ALA A 86 10.34 2.23 -17.68
CA ALA A 86 10.07 2.54 -16.29
C ALA A 86 8.59 2.91 -16.11
N VAL A 87 8.08 2.67 -14.90
CA VAL A 87 6.71 2.99 -14.49
C VAL A 87 6.74 4.08 -13.44
N ILE A 88 5.99 5.15 -13.64
CA ILE A 88 5.79 6.21 -12.67
C ILE A 88 4.35 6.12 -12.15
N MET A 89 4.18 5.93 -10.85
CA MET A 89 2.86 5.98 -10.21
C MET A 89 2.66 7.36 -9.60
N MET A 90 1.56 8.01 -9.93
CA MET A 90 1.14 9.29 -9.33
C MET A 90 -0.36 9.32 -9.08
N ALA A 91 -0.78 10.06 -8.05
CA ALA A 91 -2.19 10.18 -7.68
C ALA A 91 -2.98 11.07 -8.68
N GLY A 92 -4.30 10.83 -8.79
CA GLY A 92 -5.20 11.59 -9.66
C GLY A 92 -5.66 12.94 -9.08
N ASP A 93 -5.34 13.25 -7.81
CA ASP A 93 -5.88 14.38 -7.06
C ASP A 93 -5.09 15.70 -7.19
N LEU A 94 -4.13 15.75 -8.12
CA LEU A 94 -3.24 16.90 -8.40
C LEU A 94 -2.31 17.30 -7.25
N GLN A 95 -2.20 16.50 -6.19
CA GLN A 95 -1.29 16.78 -5.08
C GLN A 95 0.18 16.49 -5.44
N ASP A 96 0.40 15.55 -6.34
CA ASP A 96 1.73 15.13 -6.80
C ASP A 96 2.05 15.85 -8.12
N PRO A 97 3.05 16.77 -8.13
CA PRO A 97 3.34 17.58 -9.31
C PRO A 97 4.07 16.76 -10.40
N PRO A 98 3.52 16.67 -11.63
CA PRO A 98 4.19 15.99 -12.76
C PRO A 98 5.57 16.57 -13.07
N GLU A 99 5.84 17.80 -12.69
CA GLU A 99 7.13 18.47 -12.83
C GLU A 99 8.27 17.77 -12.07
N THR A 100 7.94 16.96 -11.06
CA THR A 100 8.91 16.14 -10.30
C THR A 100 9.47 14.99 -11.14
N ILE A 101 8.77 14.57 -12.20
CA ILE A 101 9.18 13.45 -13.08
C ILE A 101 10.60 13.64 -13.60
N GLY A 102 10.98 14.86 -13.99
CA GLY A 102 12.34 15.13 -14.51
C GLY A 102 13.44 14.75 -13.50
N ALA A 103 13.27 15.11 -12.24
CA ALA A 103 14.21 14.76 -11.18
C ALA A 103 14.25 13.24 -10.91
N MET A 104 13.11 12.55 -11.04
CA MET A 104 13.05 11.09 -10.88
C MET A 104 13.77 10.38 -12.03
N LEU A 105 13.57 10.82 -13.28
CA LEU A 105 14.27 10.29 -14.45
C LEU A 105 15.79 10.51 -14.37
N ASP A 106 16.23 11.64 -13.83
CA ASP A 106 17.65 11.89 -13.59
C ASP A 106 18.25 10.87 -12.60
N ARG A 107 17.57 10.55 -11.51
CA ARG A 107 18.02 9.50 -10.57
C ARG A 107 18.02 8.11 -11.21
N TRP A 108 16.98 7.79 -11.96
CA TRP A 108 16.88 6.54 -12.70
C TRP A 108 18.01 6.38 -13.73
N SER A 109 18.31 7.42 -14.49
CA SER A 109 19.40 7.42 -15.48
C SER A 109 20.78 7.21 -14.84
N ARG A 110 20.95 7.57 -13.56
CA ARG A 110 22.16 7.31 -12.75
C ARG A 110 22.17 5.94 -12.07
N GLY A 111 21.21 5.06 -12.43
CA GLY A 111 21.17 3.67 -12.02
C GLY A 111 20.33 3.39 -10.77
N ALA A 112 19.54 4.34 -10.27
CA ALA A 112 18.50 4.03 -9.30
C ALA A 112 17.41 3.19 -9.98
N GLN A 113 16.94 2.14 -9.33
CA GLN A 113 15.91 1.25 -9.88
C GLN A 113 14.53 1.52 -9.28
N VAL A 114 14.49 2.09 -8.09
CA VAL A 114 13.28 2.66 -7.49
C VAL A 114 13.61 4.09 -7.07
N VAL A 115 12.80 5.05 -7.47
CA VAL A 115 12.92 6.45 -7.02
C VAL A 115 11.65 6.86 -6.32
N TRP A 116 11.76 7.13 -5.03
CA TRP A 116 10.65 7.60 -4.21
C TRP A 116 10.58 9.11 -4.23
N ALA A 117 9.43 9.68 -4.56
CA ALA A 117 9.17 11.09 -4.31
C ALA A 117 8.67 11.24 -2.86
N VAL A 118 9.42 11.97 -2.07
CA VAL A 118 9.21 12.15 -0.63
C VAL A 118 8.78 13.58 -0.38
N ARG A 119 7.69 13.73 0.34
CA ARG A 119 7.19 15.06 0.71
C ARG A 119 8.20 15.78 1.60
N ARG A 120 8.57 17.02 1.21
CA ARG A 120 9.34 17.89 2.09
C ARG A 120 8.51 18.26 3.32
N SER A 121 9.01 17.95 4.52
CA SER A 121 8.29 18.26 5.77
C SER A 121 8.25 19.77 5.99
N ARG A 122 7.05 20.34 6.24
CA ARG A 122 6.92 21.74 6.65
C ARG A 122 7.01 21.86 8.18
N PRO A 123 7.75 22.84 8.73
CA PRO A 123 7.67 23.15 10.15
C PRO A 123 6.22 23.53 10.50
N GLY A 124 5.55 22.78 11.38
CA GLY A 124 4.16 23.04 11.81
C GLY A 124 3.14 21.92 11.54
N ASP A 125 3.45 20.93 10.72
CA ASP A 125 2.52 19.85 10.29
C ASP A 125 2.39 18.72 11.36
N ARG A 126 2.23 19.10 12.65
CA ARG A 126 2.31 18.17 13.80
C ARG A 126 1.06 17.28 14.03
N SER A 127 -0.12 17.61 13.50
CA SER A 127 -1.37 16.96 13.92
C SER A 127 -1.73 15.67 13.16
N HIS A 128 -1.26 15.50 11.92
CA HIS A 128 -1.45 14.26 11.15
C HIS A 128 -0.17 13.39 11.08
N ALA A 129 0.95 13.92 11.55
CA ALA A 129 2.25 13.26 11.52
C ALA A 129 2.35 12.05 12.48
N SER A 130 1.57 12.02 13.56
CA SER A 130 1.75 11.02 14.61
C SER A 130 1.33 9.60 14.20
N LEU A 131 0.14 9.43 13.60
CA LEU A 131 -0.33 8.10 13.17
C LEU A 131 0.45 7.57 11.97
N ALA A 132 0.78 8.43 11.01
CA ALA A 132 1.63 8.05 9.88
C ALA A 132 3.05 7.70 10.34
N ALA A 133 3.63 8.48 11.26
CA ALA A 133 4.94 8.20 11.84
C ALA A 133 4.96 6.85 12.58
N ILE A 134 3.90 6.54 13.35
CA ILE A 134 3.74 5.23 14.01
C ILE A 134 3.67 4.11 12.97
N TYR A 135 2.88 4.26 11.90
CA TYR A 135 2.80 3.28 10.82
C TYR A 135 4.18 3.03 10.19
N TYR A 136 4.90 4.08 9.76
CA TYR A 136 6.21 3.92 9.15
C TYR A 136 7.27 3.39 10.13
N TRP A 137 7.17 3.73 11.41
CA TRP A 137 8.01 3.15 12.45
C TRP A 137 7.77 1.64 12.58
N ILE A 138 6.50 1.19 12.60
CA ILE A 138 6.13 -0.23 12.63
C ILE A 138 6.69 -0.92 11.38
N VAL A 139 6.43 -0.40 10.19
CA VAL A 139 6.89 -0.97 8.91
C VAL A 139 8.42 -1.10 8.89
N ARG A 140 9.15 -0.10 9.37
CA ARG A 140 10.63 -0.14 9.38
C ARG A 140 11.22 -1.02 10.47
N ARG A 141 10.65 -1.01 11.69
CA ARG A 141 11.21 -1.69 12.85
C ARG A 141 10.64 -3.08 13.09
N VAL A 142 9.35 -3.26 12.89
CA VAL A 142 8.65 -4.53 13.17
C VAL A 142 8.59 -5.39 11.91
N VAL A 143 8.23 -4.79 10.78
CA VAL A 143 8.17 -5.49 9.48
C VAL A 143 9.57 -5.67 8.88
N GLY A 144 10.53 -4.81 9.24
CA GLY A 144 11.93 -4.94 8.79
C GLY A 144 12.22 -4.23 7.46
N LEU A 145 11.28 -3.49 6.88
CA LEU A 145 11.44 -2.72 5.64
C LEU A 145 12.15 -1.38 5.92
N ARG A 146 13.47 -1.46 6.19
CA ARG A 146 14.28 -0.31 6.63
C ARG A 146 14.38 0.80 5.59
N ASP A 147 14.32 0.45 4.31
CA ASP A 147 14.44 1.38 3.18
C ASP A 147 13.12 2.10 2.84
N MET A 148 12.03 1.79 3.55
CA MET A 148 10.79 2.55 3.43
C MET A 148 10.99 4.00 3.88
N PRO A 149 10.59 5.02 3.07
CA PRO A 149 10.70 6.43 3.46
C PRO A 149 10.00 6.72 4.79
N ALA A 150 10.67 7.42 5.71
CA ALA A 150 10.13 7.70 7.04
C ALA A 150 8.89 8.62 7.01
N THR A 151 8.80 9.48 6.00
CA THR A 151 7.67 10.41 5.77
C THR A 151 6.58 9.85 4.88
N GLY A 152 6.77 8.61 4.37
CA GLY A 152 5.92 8.00 3.34
C GLY A 152 6.31 8.42 1.93
N ALA A 153 5.97 7.57 0.98
CA ALA A 153 6.03 7.88 -0.44
C ALA A 153 4.64 7.64 -1.02
N ASP A 154 4.10 8.65 -1.67
CA ASP A 154 2.81 8.54 -2.37
C ASP A 154 3.03 8.44 -3.89
N PHE A 155 4.25 8.69 -4.34
CA PHE A 155 4.68 8.85 -5.72
C PHE A 155 6.01 8.13 -5.91
N PHE A 156 6.13 7.29 -6.95
CA PHE A 156 7.36 6.56 -7.21
C PHE A 156 7.62 6.34 -8.71
N LEU A 157 8.89 6.13 -9.03
CA LEU A 157 9.34 5.54 -10.29
C LEU A 157 9.91 4.16 -10.01
N ALA A 158 9.54 3.16 -10.82
CA ALA A 158 10.07 1.81 -10.78
C ALA A 158 10.64 1.42 -12.16
N ASP A 159 11.88 0.98 -12.21
CA ASP A 159 12.53 0.40 -13.40
C ASP A 159 11.78 -0.84 -13.90
N ARG A 160 11.88 -1.18 -15.18
CA ARG A 160 11.26 -2.37 -15.78
C ARG A 160 11.59 -3.65 -15.02
N ARG A 161 12.83 -3.82 -14.56
CA ARG A 161 13.24 -5.00 -13.78
C ARG A 161 12.49 -5.11 -12.47
N VAL A 162 12.22 -3.97 -11.82
CA VAL A 162 11.42 -3.91 -10.58
C VAL A 162 9.96 -4.26 -10.87
N VAL A 163 9.40 -3.73 -11.97
CA VAL A 163 8.05 -4.03 -12.42
C VAL A 163 7.89 -5.53 -12.74
N ASP A 164 8.85 -6.11 -13.43
CA ASP A 164 8.82 -7.54 -13.79
C ASP A 164 8.97 -8.43 -12.54
N ALA A 165 9.84 -8.06 -11.61
CA ALA A 165 9.92 -8.70 -10.30
C ALA A 165 8.59 -8.59 -9.52
N PHE A 166 7.97 -7.40 -9.50
CA PHE A 166 6.66 -7.19 -8.88
C PHE A 166 5.57 -8.08 -9.50
N ARG A 167 5.53 -8.20 -10.82
CA ARG A 167 4.57 -9.06 -11.55
C ARG A 167 4.71 -10.54 -11.20
N ALA A 168 5.91 -10.97 -10.82
CA ALA A 168 6.19 -12.36 -10.42
C ALA A 168 5.73 -12.68 -8.99
N PHE A 169 5.34 -11.66 -8.20
CA PHE A 169 4.87 -11.87 -6.82
C PHE A 169 3.47 -12.49 -6.81
N PRO A 170 3.29 -13.63 -6.13
CA PRO A 170 1.97 -14.25 -5.97
C PRO A 170 1.08 -13.53 -4.95
N GLU A 171 1.67 -12.69 -4.11
CA GLU A 171 0.99 -12.04 -2.98
C GLU A 171 -0.06 -11.01 -3.43
N ARG A 172 -1.28 -11.12 -2.90
CA ARG A 172 -2.45 -10.41 -3.39
C ARG A 172 -3.03 -9.36 -2.46
N THR A 173 -2.62 -9.36 -1.19
CA THR A 173 -3.24 -8.54 -0.14
C THR A 173 -2.31 -7.49 0.45
N THR A 174 -1.18 -7.21 -0.17
CA THR A 174 -0.15 -6.34 0.39
C THR A 174 -0.07 -4.97 -0.26
N SER A 175 0.51 -4.02 0.47
CA SER A 175 0.81 -2.70 -0.06
C SER A 175 1.86 -2.79 -1.16
N VAL A 176 1.57 -2.25 -2.35
CA VAL A 176 2.52 -2.15 -3.48
C VAL A 176 3.82 -1.48 -3.02
N PHE A 177 3.75 -0.45 -2.18
CA PHE A 177 4.93 0.24 -1.65
C PHE A 177 5.82 -0.68 -0.81
N ASN A 178 5.20 -1.51 0.04
CA ASN A 178 5.92 -2.48 0.86
C ASN A 178 6.58 -3.55 -0.02
N GLN A 179 5.89 -4.03 -1.06
CA GLN A 179 6.45 -5.00 -2.01
C GLN A 179 7.64 -4.40 -2.76
N LEU A 180 7.53 -3.19 -3.30
CA LEU A 180 8.63 -2.50 -3.98
C LEU A 180 9.84 -2.29 -3.05
N THR A 181 9.61 -1.97 -1.77
CA THR A 181 10.68 -1.86 -0.77
C THR A 181 11.31 -3.22 -0.49
N TRP A 182 10.50 -4.27 -0.35
CA TRP A 182 10.95 -5.63 -0.04
C TRP A 182 11.78 -6.26 -1.16
N ILE A 183 11.48 -5.95 -2.43
CA ILE A 183 12.22 -6.44 -3.61
C ILE A 183 13.70 -6.04 -3.54
N GLY A 184 14.06 -4.95 -2.85
CA GLY A 184 15.43 -4.67 -2.45
C GLY A 184 16.36 -4.14 -3.54
N PHE A 185 15.81 -3.66 -4.67
CA PHE A 185 16.61 -2.98 -5.70
C PHE A 185 17.16 -1.64 -5.18
N ARG A 186 18.16 -1.07 -5.89
CA ARG A 186 18.75 0.23 -5.53
C ARG A 186 17.69 1.33 -5.51
N GLN A 187 17.47 1.92 -4.33
CA GLN A 187 16.46 2.92 -4.07
C GLN A 187 17.10 4.29 -3.84
N GLU A 188 16.49 5.33 -4.41
CA GLU A 188 16.87 6.72 -4.19
C GLU A 188 15.63 7.57 -3.91
N TYR A 189 15.84 8.82 -3.48
CA TYR A 189 14.78 9.73 -3.05
C TYR A 189 14.89 11.06 -3.77
N VAL A 190 13.71 11.64 -4.09
CA VAL A 190 13.56 13.00 -4.59
C VAL A 190 12.57 13.73 -3.68
N GLU A 191 12.98 14.86 -3.12
CA GLU A 191 12.07 15.67 -2.33
C GLU A 191 11.20 16.54 -3.23
N TYR A 192 9.91 16.65 -2.90
CA TYR A 192 8.98 17.53 -3.58
C TYR A 192 8.03 18.25 -2.62
N ASP A 193 7.47 19.37 -3.06
CA ASP A 193 6.45 20.11 -2.32
C ASP A 193 5.06 19.63 -2.73
N LYS A 194 4.39 18.88 -1.83
CA LYS A 194 3.03 18.40 -2.05
C LYS A 194 2.07 19.56 -2.17
N GLN A 195 1.28 19.58 -3.23
CA GLN A 195 0.28 20.63 -3.48
C GLN A 195 -0.99 20.41 -2.66
N PRO A 196 -1.75 21.48 -2.34
CA PRO A 196 -3.09 21.32 -1.80
C PRO A 196 -3.96 20.53 -2.79
N ARG A 197 -4.86 19.69 -2.26
CA ARG A 197 -5.83 18.99 -3.11
C ARG A 197 -6.72 19.99 -3.85
N ALA A 198 -6.86 19.84 -5.15
CA ALA A 198 -7.64 20.76 -5.97
C ALA A 198 -9.15 20.54 -5.77
N ALA A 199 -9.60 19.28 -5.68
CA ALA A 199 -11.00 18.91 -5.44
C ALA A 199 -11.10 17.53 -4.75
N GLY A 200 -12.24 17.22 -4.13
CA GLY A 200 -12.55 15.94 -3.52
C GLY A 200 -12.17 15.81 -2.03
N ALA A 201 -12.68 14.76 -1.37
CA ALA A 201 -12.40 14.44 0.03
C ALA A 201 -11.47 13.21 0.14
N SER A 202 -10.69 13.12 1.24
CA SER A 202 -9.83 11.97 1.48
C SER A 202 -10.67 10.71 1.73
N GLY A 203 -10.50 9.69 0.91
CA GLY A 203 -11.13 8.37 1.10
C GLY A 203 -10.50 7.51 2.20
N TRP A 204 -9.45 8.00 2.89
CA TRP A 204 -8.73 7.27 3.93
C TRP A 204 -9.40 7.37 5.30
N THR A 205 -10.25 6.41 5.62
CA THR A 205 -10.85 6.28 6.96
C THR A 205 -9.87 5.66 7.97
N LEU A 206 -10.10 5.89 9.28
CA LEU A 206 -9.30 5.28 10.35
C LEU A 206 -9.30 3.73 10.25
N ALA A 207 -10.45 3.14 9.95
CA ALA A 207 -10.57 1.69 9.76
C ALA A 207 -9.69 1.16 8.62
N ARG A 208 -9.64 1.87 7.47
CA ARG A 208 -8.75 1.51 6.36
C ARG A 208 -7.28 1.64 6.74
N LYS A 209 -6.91 2.66 7.52
CA LYS A 209 -5.53 2.83 8.03
C LYS A 209 -5.12 1.69 8.96
N ILE A 210 -5.99 1.31 9.90
CA ILE A 210 -5.74 0.18 10.82
C ILE A 210 -5.60 -1.12 10.02
N ARG A 211 -6.48 -1.36 9.07
CA ARG A 211 -6.41 -2.55 8.22
C ARG A 211 -5.10 -2.61 7.43
N LEU A 212 -4.65 -1.49 6.85
CA LEU A 212 -3.37 -1.43 6.16
C LEU A 212 -2.19 -1.80 7.08
N VAL A 213 -2.22 -1.36 8.36
CA VAL A 213 -1.21 -1.75 9.35
C VAL A 213 -1.22 -3.25 9.58
N ILE A 214 -2.39 -3.84 9.82
CA ILE A 214 -2.55 -5.28 10.05
C ILE A 214 -2.06 -6.06 8.85
N ASP A 215 -2.55 -5.74 7.65
CA ASP A 215 -2.17 -6.41 6.40
C ASP A 215 -0.66 -6.31 6.15
N SER A 216 -0.05 -5.15 6.41
CA SER A 216 1.40 -4.95 6.25
C SER A 216 2.22 -5.77 7.24
N VAL A 217 1.77 -5.87 8.50
CA VAL A 217 2.47 -6.63 9.54
C VAL A 217 2.32 -8.13 9.30
N THR A 218 1.11 -8.62 8.97
CA THR A 218 0.86 -10.05 8.76
C THR A 218 1.51 -10.59 7.50
N ALA A 219 1.61 -9.77 6.44
CA ALA A 219 2.21 -10.19 5.18
C ALA A 219 3.76 -10.30 5.23
N PHE A 220 4.43 -9.40 5.97
CA PHE A 220 5.89 -9.30 5.93
C PHE A 220 6.58 -9.65 7.24
N SER A 221 5.84 -9.99 8.30
CA SER A 221 6.44 -10.22 9.62
C SER A 221 5.72 -11.29 10.43
N ASN A 222 6.50 -12.15 11.08
CA ASN A 222 6.02 -13.06 12.12
C ASN A 222 6.12 -12.46 13.54
N ALA A 223 6.43 -11.16 13.65
CA ALA A 223 6.57 -10.47 14.93
C ALA A 223 5.34 -10.59 15.85
N PRO A 224 4.08 -10.48 15.36
CA PRO A 224 2.91 -10.65 16.23
C PRO A 224 2.86 -12.02 16.90
N LEU A 225 3.22 -13.09 16.18
CA LEU A 225 3.29 -14.45 16.75
C LEU A 225 4.36 -14.55 17.85
N ARG A 226 5.53 -13.96 17.61
CA ARG A 226 6.60 -13.94 18.62
C ARG A 226 6.18 -13.12 19.84
N TRP A 227 5.51 -11.99 19.66
CA TRP A 227 4.99 -11.19 20.77
C TRP A 227 3.97 -11.96 21.60
N CYS A 228 3.04 -12.69 20.96
CA CYS A 228 2.12 -13.57 21.69
C CYS A 228 2.87 -14.61 22.52
N ALA A 229 3.93 -15.21 21.97
CA ALA A 229 4.76 -16.15 22.71
C ALA A 229 5.48 -15.50 23.91
N TYR A 230 6.05 -14.31 23.74
CA TYR A 230 6.74 -13.57 24.82
C TYR A 230 5.76 -13.12 25.91
N ILE A 231 4.57 -12.61 25.52
CA ILE A 231 3.52 -12.23 26.47
C ILE A 231 3.04 -13.47 27.23
N GLY A 232 2.79 -14.58 26.52
CA GLY A 232 2.40 -15.85 27.14
C GLY A 232 3.45 -16.36 28.14
N ALA A 233 4.74 -16.33 27.76
CA ALA A 233 5.82 -16.70 28.66
C ALA A 233 5.91 -15.77 29.88
N GLY A 234 5.78 -14.46 29.69
CA GLY A 234 5.74 -13.49 30.81
C GLY A 234 4.57 -13.73 31.77
N MET A 235 3.40 -14.05 31.22
CA MET A 235 2.24 -14.39 32.06
C MET A 235 2.41 -15.70 32.82
N LEU A 236 3.06 -16.70 32.24
CA LEU A 236 3.41 -17.94 32.99
C LEU A 236 4.33 -17.64 34.16
N VAL A 237 5.30 -16.75 34.00
CA VAL A 237 6.19 -16.30 35.08
C VAL A 237 5.36 -15.60 36.18
N VAL A 238 4.46 -14.69 35.81
CA VAL A 238 3.58 -13.99 36.75
C VAL A 238 2.63 -14.98 37.45
N ALA A 239 2.04 -15.92 36.70
CA ALA A 239 1.19 -16.96 37.27
C ALA A 239 1.94 -17.82 38.29
N LEU A 240 3.16 -18.20 38.00
CA LEU A 240 4.04 -18.96 38.90
C LEU A 240 4.35 -18.15 40.17
N ALA A 241 4.70 -16.86 40.03
CA ALA A 241 4.96 -15.97 41.17
C ALA A 241 3.74 -15.81 42.05
N LEU A 242 2.55 -15.64 41.46
CA LEU A 242 1.28 -15.56 42.18
C LEU A 242 0.90 -16.87 42.86
N ALA A 243 1.20 -18.03 42.23
CA ALA A 243 0.97 -19.33 42.86
C ALA A 243 1.85 -19.52 44.10
N VAL A 244 3.13 -19.16 44.02
CA VAL A 244 4.06 -19.20 45.13
C VAL A 244 3.62 -18.25 46.27
N ALA A 245 3.24 -17.00 45.95
CA ALA A 245 2.74 -16.03 46.90
C ALA A 245 1.42 -16.48 47.53
N GLY A 246 0.52 -17.06 46.71
CA GLY A 246 -0.79 -17.60 47.18
C GLY A 246 -0.60 -18.72 48.20
N VAL A 247 0.33 -19.64 47.96
CA VAL A 247 0.66 -20.71 48.93
C VAL A 247 1.22 -20.14 50.25
N ALA A 248 2.06 -19.11 50.16
CA ALA A 248 2.66 -18.46 51.32
C ALA A 248 1.65 -17.66 52.17
N LEU A 249 0.60 -17.09 51.58
CA LEU A 249 -0.38 -16.20 52.20
C LEU A 249 -1.74 -16.87 52.51
N LEU A 250 -1.91 -18.15 52.15
CA LEU A 250 -3.16 -18.89 52.31
C LEU A 250 -3.75 -18.94 53.73
N PRO A 251 -2.99 -18.83 54.87
CA PRO A 251 -3.59 -18.87 56.17
C PRO A 251 -4.49 -17.68 56.52
N GLU A 252 -4.40 -16.55 55.84
CA GLU A 252 -5.01 -15.30 56.31
C GLU A 252 -6.06 -14.68 55.39
N LEU A 253 -6.30 -15.19 54.16
CA LEU A 253 -7.08 -14.44 53.17
C LEU A 253 -8.08 -15.27 52.38
N GLY A 254 -9.37 -14.97 52.57
CA GLY A 254 -10.46 -15.34 51.67
C GLY A 254 -10.35 -14.73 50.26
N GLY A 255 -9.21 -14.11 49.88
CA GLY A 255 -8.86 -13.54 48.59
C GLY A 255 -8.32 -14.51 47.54
N GLY A 256 -8.09 -15.78 47.92
CA GLY A 256 -7.50 -16.77 46.98
C GLY A 256 -8.35 -17.04 45.73
N ILE A 257 -9.67 -16.96 45.85
CA ILE A 257 -10.59 -17.15 44.71
C ILE A 257 -10.46 -16.02 43.68
N LEU A 258 -10.34 -14.78 44.15
CA LEU A 258 -10.18 -13.61 43.26
C LEU A 258 -8.86 -13.64 42.49
N LEU A 259 -7.78 -14.09 43.12
CA LEU A 259 -6.46 -14.28 42.48
C LEU A 259 -6.50 -15.38 41.41
N VAL A 260 -7.16 -16.51 41.72
CA VAL A 260 -7.34 -17.59 40.75
C VAL A 260 -8.16 -17.11 39.54
N LEU A 261 -9.24 -16.38 39.79
CA LEU A 261 -10.05 -15.80 38.72
C LEU A 261 -9.24 -14.80 37.88
N ALA A 262 -8.47 -13.91 38.48
CA ALA A 262 -7.65 -12.94 37.78
C ALA A 262 -6.60 -13.61 36.87
N VAL A 263 -5.99 -14.69 37.37
CA VAL A 263 -5.03 -15.49 36.56
C VAL A 263 -5.76 -16.20 35.42
N LEU A 264 -6.91 -16.81 35.67
CA LEU A 264 -7.70 -17.48 34.61
C LEU A 264 -8.16 -16.51 33.54
N PHE A 265 -8.66 -15.34 33.88
CA PHE A 265 -9.07 -14.31 32.94
C PHE A 265 -7.84 -13.78 32.13
N GLY A 266 -6.72 -13.57 32.81
CA GLY A 266 -5.47 -13.14 32.15
C GLY A 266 -4.99 -14.15 31.13
N VAL A 267 -4.88 -15.42 31.51
CA VAL A 267 -4.46 -16.53 30.62
C VAL A 267 -5.44 -16.67 29.45
N SER A 268 -6.75 -16.62 29.70
CA SER A 268 -7.77 -16.69 28.66
C SER A 268 -7.67 -15.50 27.68
N GLY A 269 -7.38 -14.31 28.16
CA GLY A 269 -7.18 -13.12 27.33
C GLY A 269 -6.00 -13.29 26.37
N VAL A 270 -4.87 -13.80 26.87
CA VAL A 270 -3.69 -14.08 26.03
C VAL A 270 -3.97 -15.18 25.00
N GLN A 271 -4.67 -16.25 25.41
CA GLN A 271 -5.06 -17.33 24.49
C GLN A 271 -5.94 -16.81 23.35
N MET A 272 -6.91 -15.93 23.64
CA MET A 272 -7.76 -15.31 22.62
C MET A 272 -6.97 -14.41 21.67
N LEU A 273 -6.02 -13.61 22.17
CA LEU A 273 -5.14 -12.79 21.33
C LEU A 273 -4.26 -13.66 20.43
N ALA A 274 -3.67 -14.73 20.96
CA ALA A 274 -2.88 -15.66 20.19
C ALA A 274 -3.72 -16.34 19.10
N LEU A 275 -4.92 -16.80 19.43
CA LEU A 275 -5.84 -17.42 18.49
C LEU A 275 -6.27 -16.45 17.38
N ALA A 276 -6.55 -15.19 17.72
CA ALA A 276 -6.88 -14.15 16.75
C ALA A 276 -5.73 -13.90 15.79
N THR A 277 -4.48 -13.83 16.31
CA THR A 277 -3.28 -13.66 15.48
C THR A 277 -3.08 -14.85 14.54
N VAL A 278 -3.18 -16.08 15.03
CA VAL A 278 -3.09 -17.30 14.18
C VAL A 278 -4.21 -17.31 13.14
N GLY A 279 -5.43 -16.92 13.52
CA GLY A 279 -6.57 -16.80 12.60
C GLY A 279 -6.29 -15.84 11.45
N GLU A 280 -5.63 -14.70 11.70
CA GLU A 280 -5.27 -13.73 10.65
C GLU A 280 -4.23 -14.30 9.68
N TYR A 281 -3.21 -15.02 10.17
CA TYR A 281 -2.24 -15.72 9.30
C TYR A 281 -2.89 -16.83 8.48
N VAL A 282 -3.79 -17.62 9.08
CA VAL A 282 -4.55 -18.67 8.36
C VAL A 282 -5.45 -18.04 7.30
N TRP A 283 -6.09 -16.91 7.60
CA TRP A 283 -6.90 -16.17 6.64
C TRP A 283 -6.07 -15.68 5.45
N SER A 284 -4.89 -15.10 5.72
CA SER A 284 -3.96 -14.64 4.68
C SER A 284 -3.48 -15.81 3.82
N ALA A 285 -3.08 -16.92 4.42
CA ALA A 285 -2.69 -18.13 3.71
C ALA A 285 -3.82 -18.71 2.84
N LEU A 286 -5.07 -18.67 3.34
CA LEU A 286 -6.24 -19.11 2.61
C LEU A 286 -6.54 -18.17 1.42
N ALA A 287 -6.33 -16.86 1.57
CA ALA A 287 -6.50 -15.89 0.49
C ALA A 287 -5.52 -16.18 -0.67
N GLU A 288 -4.26 -16.49 -0.34
CA GLU A 288 -3.25 -16.91 -1.32
C GLU A 288 -3.60 -18.25 -1.98
N ALA A 289 -4.00 -19.25 -1.19
CA ALA A 289 -4.34 -20.58 -1.68
C ALA A 289 -5.54 -20.57 -2.65
N ARG A 290 -6.49 -19.67 -2.45
CA ARG A 290 -7.68 -19.53 -3.33
C ARG A 290 -7.35 -18.97 -4.71
N ARG A 291 -6.19 -18.35 -4.92
CA ARG A 291 -5.73 -17.75 -6.19
C ARG A 291 -6.78 -16.89 -6.91
N ARG A 292 -7.69 -16.23 -6.16
CA ARG A 292 -8.69 -15.32 -6.74
C ARG A 292 -7.97 -14.11 -7.34
N PRO A 293 -8.39 -13.63 -8.54
CA PRO A 293 -7.78 -12.44 -9.12
C PRO A 293 -7.97 -11.24 -8.18
N GLN A 294 -6.94 -10.40 -8.03
CA GLN A 294 -7.00 -9.20 -7.20
C GLN A 294 -8.04 -8.21 -7.74
N TYR A 295 -8.14 -8.12 -9.05
CA TYR A 295 -9.07 -7.24 -9.77
C TYR A 295 -9.67 -7.96 -10.97
N VAL A 296 -10.80 -7.44 -11.44
CA VAL A 296 -11.43 -7.80 -12.71
C VAL A 296 -11.61 -6.51 -13.48
N ILE A 297 -11.14 -6.47 -14.72
CA ILE A 297 -11.35 -5.33 -15.61
C ILE A 297 -12.77 -5.44 -16.19
N GLU A 298 -13.57 -4.39 -16.03
CA GLU A 298 -14.92 -4.28 -16.58
C GLU A 298 -14.85 -3.80 -18.04
N VAL A 299 -14.10 -2.71 -18.27
CA VAL A 299 -13.97 -2.09 -19.59
C VAL A 299 -12.65 -1.35 -19.72
N SER A 300 -12.12 -1.25 -20.95
CA SER A 300 -10.95 -0.46 -21.30
C SER A 300 -11.27 0.43 -22.51
N THR A 301 -10.64 1.61 -22.57
CA THR A 301 -10.74 2.50 -23.74
C THR A 301 -9.85 2.04 -24.90
N ALA A 302 -8.87 1.16 -24.67
CA ALA A 302 -8.10 0.50 -25.72
C ALA A 302 -8.87 -0.71 -26.29
N GLU A 303 -8.65 -1.04 -27.57
CA GLU A 303 -9.32 -2.18 -28.22
C GLU A 303 -9.05 -3.50 -27.51
N THR A 304 -10.03 -4.39 -27.51
CA THR A 304 -10.10 -5.65 -26.74
C THR A 304 -9.00 -6.66 -27.05
N GLY A 305 -8.24 -6.49 -28.15
CA GLY A 305 -7.15 -7.38 -28.54
C GLY A 305 -5.95 -7.41 -27.57
N ASP A 306 -5.73 -6.30 -26.87
CA ASP A 306 -4.58 -6.13 -25.95
C ASP A 306 -4.84 -6.67 -24.53
N LEU A 307 -6.12 -6.97 -24.22
CA LEU A 307 -6.53 -7.47 -22.90
C LEU A 307 -6.54 -9.01 -22.80
N ALA A 308 -6.58 -9.71 -23.94
CA ALA A 308 -6.72 -11.18 -23.97
C ALA A 308 -5.51 -11.92 -23.35
N GLY A 309 -4.32 -11.29 -23.37
CA GLY A 309 -3.11 -11.83 -22.74
C GLY A 309 -3.05 -11.64 -21.22
N THR A 310 -3.80 -10.69 -20.64
CA THR A 310 -3.65 -10.27 -19.25
C THR A 310 -4.70 -10.87 -18.31
N VAL A 311 -5.84 -11.31 -18.84
CA VAL A 311 -6.95 -11.85 -18.02
C VAL A 311 -6.80 -13.35 -17.74
N ASN A 312 -5.98 -14.09 -18.49
CA ASN A 312 -5.92 -15.57 -18.45
C ASN A 312 -4.56 -16.17 -18.06
N THR A 313 -3.60 -15.43 -17.56
CA THR A 313 -2.31 -16.02 -17.16
C THR A 313 -2.04 -15.91 -15.67
N VAL A 314 -2.88 -16.61 -14.89
CA VAL A 314 -2.44 -17.19 -13.62
C VAL A 314 -2.77 -18.67 -13.67
N LYS A 315 -1.87 -19.41 -14.34
CA LYS A 315 -1.77 -20.87 -14.17
C LYS A 315 -1.10 -21.18 -12.84
#